data_b4f9fea81027ec8b06e590bd0817f7b3
#
_entry.id   b4f9fea81027ec8b06e590bd0817f7b3
#
_cell.length_a   1.000
_cell.length_b   1.000
_cell.length_c   1.000
_cell.angle_alpha   90.00
_cell.angle_beta   90.00
_cell.angle_gamma   90.00
#
_symmetry.space_group_name_H-M   'P 1'
#
loop_
_entity.id
_entity.type
_entity.pdbx_description
1 polymer ?
#
loop_
_entity_poly.entity_id
_entity_poly.type
_entity_poly.pdbx_seq_one_letter_code
_entity_poly.pdbx_strand_id
1 'polypeptide(L)'
;MAVVYSSLTDDFAGRKAFFNAQNAAVSFKELRGKTVEIKDVVITEEDVTDTDTGETETRKAITIIDKDGNAYGTSSMTVVAQIQRLIDILGDVKTWPEPVAVKVGTAKSGRGREYTTVALA
;
A
#
# COMPACT_ATOMS: atom_id res chain seq x y z
N MET A 1 -15.37 -4.32 -2.25
CA MET A 1 -13.89 -4.38 -2.11
C MET A 1 -13.41 -5.77 -2.49
N ALA A 2 -12.44 -5.83 -3.37
CA ALA A 2 -11.81 -7.08 -3.77
C ALA A 2 -10.33 -7.05 -3.40
N VAL A 3 -9.80 -8.13 -2.84
CA VAL A 3 -8.37 -8.27 -2.55
C VAL A 3 -7.70 -8.81 -3.82
N VAL A 4 -6.78 -8.05 -4.39
CA VAL A 4 -6.04 -8.47 -5.60
C VAL A 4 -4.66 -9.02 -5.28
N TYR A 5 -4.12 -8.68 -4.11
CA TYR A 5 -2.87 -9.23 -3.60
C TYR A 5 -2.89 -9.17 -2.06
N SER A 6 -2.39 -10.21 -1.42
CA SER A 6 -2.18 -10.20 0.03
C SER A 6 -1.01 -11.11 0.39
N SER A 7 -0.11 -10.63 1.23
CA SER A 7 0.94 -11.46 1.85
C SER A 7 0.46 -12.12 3.14
N LEU A 8 -0.69 -11.73 3.65
CA LEU A 8 -1.29 -12.37 4.83
C LEU A 8 -1.82 -13.75 4.46
N THR A 9 -1.95 -14.63 5.45
CA THR A 9 -2.46 -15.97 5.23
C THR A 9 -3.92 -15.95 4.76
N ASP A 10 -4.28 -16.85 3.83
CA ASP A 10 -5.65 -16.96 3.31
C ASP A 10 -6.50 -17.86 4.20
N ASP A 11 -6.67 -17.41 5.45
CA ASP A 11 -7.45 -18.09 6.47
C ASP A 11 -8.12 -17.05 7.38
N PHE A 12 -8.84 -17.51 8.38
CA PHE A 12 -9.55 -16.63 9.31
C PHE A 12 -8.59 -15.71 10.07
N ALA A 13 -7.42 -16.22 10.47
CA ALA A 13 -6.41 -15.42 11.16
C ALA A 13 -5.87 -14.29 10.26
N GLY A 14 -5.57 -14.58 9.01
CA GLY A 14 -5.11 -13.58 8.03
C GLY A 14 -6.18 -12.52 7.75
N ARG A 15 -7.43 -12.92 7.63
CA ARG A 15 -8.55 -12.00 7.41
C ARG A 15 -8.79 -11.09 8.61
N LYS A 16 -8.66 -11.61 9.84
CA LYS A 16 -8.71 -10.80 11.05
C LYS A 16 -7.58 -9.79 11.11
N ALA A 17 -6.37 -10.22 10.76
CA ALA A 17 -5.21 -9.33 10.72
C ALA A 17 -5.42 -8.19 9.72
N PHE A 18 -5.98 -8.48 8.55
CA PHE A 18 -6.28 -7.45 7.55
C PHE A 18 -7.35 -6.46 8.05
N PHE A 19 -8.41 -6.96 8.65
CA PHE A 19 -9.47 -6.11 9.21
C PHE A 19 -8.90 -5.16 10.26
N ASN A 20 -8.09 -5.67 11.18
CA ASN A 20 -7.45 -4.86 12.21
C ASN A 20 -6.48 -3.83 11.61
N ALA A 21 -5.71 -4.22 10.60
CA ALA A 21 -4.79 -3.33 9.92
C ALA A 21 -5.53 -2.18 9.21
N GLN A 22 -6.62 -2.48 8.52
CA GLN A 22 -7.43 -1.44 7.87
C GLN A 22 -8.01 -0.45 8.87
N ASN A 23 -8.52 -0.94 10.01
CA ASN A 23 -9.10 -0.06 11.03
C ASN A 23 -8.05 0.82 11.71
N ALA A 24 -6.84 0.31 11.90
CA ALA A 24 -5.76 1.03 12.56
C ALA A 24 -4.89 1.84 11.61
N ALA A 25 -5.06 1.67 10.29
CA ALA A 25 -4.20 2.29 9.30
C ALA A 25 -4.22 3.82 9.38
N VAL A 26 -3.03 4.41 9.44
CA VAL A 26 -2.86 5.85 9.27
C VAL A 26 -2.45 6.14 7.83
N SER A 27 -2.58 7.39 7.41
CA SER A 27 -2.22 7.78 6.05
C SER A 27 -0.75 7.51 5.79
N PHE A 28 -0.44 6.90 4.66
CA PHE A 28 0.94 6.65 4.22
C PHE A 28 1.76 7.95 4.11
N LYS A 29 1.09 9.08 3.91
CA LYS A 29 1.73 10.40 3.88
C LYS A 29 2.46 10.75 5.18
N GLU A 30 2.03 10.17 6.31
CA GLU A 30 2.70 10.36 7.60
C GLU A 30 4.14 9.82 7.60
N LEU A 31 4.48 8.95 6.65
CA LEU A 31 5.81 8.38 6.52
C LEU A 31 6.77 9.22 5.67
N ARG A 32 6.32 10.34 5.09
CA ARG A 32 7.17 11.20 4.26
C ARG A 32 8.41 11.64 5.04
N GLY A 33 9.59 11.42 4.43
CA GLY A 33 10.88 11.69 5.06
C GLY A 33 11.37 10.58 6.00
N LYS A 34 10.62 9.50 6.13
CA LYS A 34 10.94 8.37 7.03
C LYS A 34 11.19 7.10 6.23
N THR A 35 11.80 6.13 6.91
CA THR A 35 11.98 4.77 6.40
C THR A 35 10.99 3.86 7.08
N VAL A 36 10.34 2.99 6.30
CA VAL A 36 9.44 1.96 6.82
C VAL A 36 9.96 0.58 6.43
N GLU A 37 9.96 -0.36 7.36
CA GLU A 37 10.34 -1.74 7.09
C GLU A 37 9.08 -2.56 6.84
N ILE A 38 8.86 -2.91 5.57
CA ILE A 38 7.65 -3.59 5.11
C ILE A 38 7.71 -5.06 5.46
N LYS A 39 6.73 -5.52 6.22
CA LYS A 39 6.55 -6.94 6.55
C LYS A 39 5.43 -7.56 5.71
N ASP A 40 4.28 -6.90 5.62
CA ASP A 40 3.12 -7.39 4.87
C ASP A 40 2.52 -6.30 4.00
N VAL A 41 1.91 -6.74 2.90
CA VAL A 41 1.25 -5.86 1.92
C VAL A 41 -0.08 -6.47 1.51
N VAL A 42 -1.12 -5.66 1.52
CA VAL A 42 -2.43 -6.03 0.95
C VAL A 42 -2.84 -4.96 -0.05
N ILE A 43 -3.17 -5.38 -1.26
CA ILE A 43 -3.67 -4.49 -2.31
C ILE A 43 -5.13 -4.85 -2.59
N THR A 44 -5.99 -3.85 -2.58
CA THR A 44 -7.42 -3.99 -2.81
C THR A 44 -7.88 -3.15 -3.99
N GLU A 45 -9.01 -3.53 -4.57
CA GLU A 45 -9.70 -2.75 -5.60
C GLU A 45 -11.11 -2.42 -5.14
N GLU A 46 -11.56 -1.21 -5.46
CA GLU A 46 -12.92 -0.75 -5.22
C GLU A 46 -13.44 -0.04 -6.46
N ASP A 47 -14.73 -0.25 -6.74
CA ASP A 47 -15.44 0.52 -7.75
C ASP A 47 -16.01 1.78 -7.10
N VAL A 48 -15.65 2.92 -7.65
CA VAL A 48 -16.13 4.22 -7.20
C VAL A 48 -16.98 4.84 -8.31
N THR A 49 -18.22 5.12 -8.02
CA THR A 49 -19.15 5.75 -8.97
C THR A 49 -19.19 7.26 -8.71
N ASP A 50 -18.90 8.04 -9.75
CA ASP A 50 -19.07 9.48 -9.70
C ASP A 50 -20.56 9.81 -9.72
N THR A 51 -21.04 10.50 -8.69
CA THR A 51 -22.47 10.86 -8.58
C THR A 51 -22.89 11.92 -9.59
N ASP A 52 -21.96 12.71 -10.12
CA ASP A 52 -22.26 13.76 -11.09
C ASP A 52 -22.34 13.24 -12.52
N THR A 53 -21.44 12.32 -12.89
CA THR A 53 -21.37 11.78 -14.25
C THR A 53 -22.00 10.39 -14.40
N GLY A 54 -22.17 9.67 -13.29
CA GLY A 54 -22.63 8.28 -13.30
C GLY A 54 -21.57 7.29 -13.76
N GLU A 55 -20.36 7.74 -14.01
CA GLU A 55 -19.26 6.87 -14.42
C GLU A 55 -18.71 6.09 -13.24
N THR A 56 -18.37 4.82 -13.49
CA THR A 56 -17.75 3.96 -12.49
C THR A 56 -16.27 3.76 -12.84
N GLU A 57 -15.41 3.98 -11.85
CA GLU A 57 -13.97 3.83 -11.97
C GLU A 57 -13.48 2.82 -10.94
N THR A 58 -12.59 1.91 -11.34
CA THR A 58 -11.94 0.99 -10.43
C THR A 58 -10.67 1.62 -9.88
N ARG A 59 -10.56 1.69 -8.56
CA ARG A 59 -9.40 2.25 -7.87
C ARG A 59 -8.73 1.20 -7.01
N LYS A 60 -7.41 1.23 -6.99
CA LYS A 60 -6.60 0.40 -6.10
C LYS A 60 -6.24 1.16 -4.83
N ALA A 61 -6.19 0.44 -3.73
CA ALA A 61 -5.66 0.92 -2.48
C ALA A 61 -4.66 -0.10 -1.93
N ILE A 62 -3.71 0.37 -1.13
CA ILE A 62 -2.70 -0.49 -0.53
C ILE A 62 -2.68 -0.27 0.96
N THR A 63 -2.56 -1.37 1.72
CA THR A 63 -2.31 -1.37 3.15
C THR A 63 -0.95 -2.03 3.38
N ILE A 64 -0.06 -1.30 4.04
CA ILE A 64 1.28 -1.77 4.37
C ILE A 64 1.35 -1.97 5.87
N ILE A 65 1.86 -3.12 6.30
CA ILE A 65 2.10 -3.43 7.70
C ILE A 65 3.60 -3.52 7.90
N ASP A 66 4.13 -2.74 8.85
CA ASP A 66 5.57 -2.75 9.14
C ASP A 66 5.93 -3.89 10.10
N LYS A 67 7.23 -4.01 10.39
CA LYS A 67 7.77 -5.06 11.25
C LYS A 67 7.21 -5.02 12.68
N ASP A 68 6.75 -3.86 13.14
CA ASP A 68 6.22 -3.64 14.49
C ASP A 68 4.70 -3.78 14.54
N GLY A 69 4.05 -4.07 13.41
CA GLY A 69 2.61 -4.24 13.32
C GLY A 69 1.85 -2.95 13.04
N ASN A 70 2.53 -1.83 12.82
CA ASN A 70 1.87 -0.59 12.45
C ASN A 70 1.37 -0.66 11.00
N ALA A 71 0.18 -0.12 10.75
CA ALA A 71 -0.45 -0.16 9.44
C ALA A 71 -0.55 1.23 8.82
N TYR A 72 -0.31 1.28 7.52
CA TYR A 72 -0.37 2.50 6.73
C TYR A 72 -1.15 2.24 5.45
N GLY A 73 -1.99 3.17 5.06
CA GLY A 73 -2.84 3.01 3.89
C GLY A 73 -2.78 4.20 2.95
N THR A 74 -2.91 3.92 1.66
CA THR A 74 -3.00 4.95 0.64
C THR A 74 -3.71 4.42 -0.61
N SER A 75 -4.36 5.32 -1.33
CA SER A 75 -4.89 5.07 -2.67
C SER A 75 -4.06 5.76 -3.75
N SER A 76 -2.89 6.29 -3.40
CA SER A 76 -1.99 6.92 -4.37
C SER A 76 -1.59 5.94 -5.46
N MET A 77 -1.90 6.25 -6.71
CA MET A 77 -1.54 5.41 -7.85
C MET A 77 -0.03 5.23 -7.96
N THR A 78 0.73 6.27 -7.63
CA THR A 78 2.20 6.22 -7.68
C THR A 78 2.74 5.23 -6.66
N VAL A 79 2.28 5.29 -5.41
CA VAL A 79 2.73 4.38 -4.35
C VAL A 79 2.33 2.94 -4.67
N VAL A 80 1.08 2.73 -5.09
CA VAL A 80 0.60 1.38 -5.45
C VAL A 80 1.46 0.80 -6.57
N ALA A 81 1.74 1.57 -7.62
CA ALA A 81 2.55 1.10 -8.74
C ALA A 81 4.00 0.80 -8.33
N GLN A 82 4.59 1.63 -7.49
CA GLN A 82 5.95 1.42 -7.02
C GLN A 82 6.08 0.19 -6.12
N ILE A 83 5.11 -0.05 -5.24
CA ILE A 83 5.11 -1.24 -4.39
C ILE A 83 4.84 -2.50 -5.22
N GLN A 84 3.96 -2.45 -6.20
CA GLN A 84 3.74 -3.58 -7.12
C GLN A 84 5.03 -3.92 -7.88
N ARG A 85 5.76 -2.91 -8.35
CA ARG A 85 7.04 -3.11 -9.02
C ARG A 85 8.09 -3.71 -8.08
N LEU A 86 8.11 -3.27 -6.83
CA LEU A 86 8.99 -3.82 -5.80
C LEU A 86 8.72 -5.33 -5.62
N ILE A 87 7.47 -5.71 -5.55
CA ILE A 87 7.07 -7.11 -5.43
C ILE A 87 7.46 -7.90 -6.69
N ASP A 88 7.26 -7.33 -7.88
CA ASP A 88 7.64 -7.97 -9.13
C ASP A 88 9.15 -8.24 -9.20
N ILE A 89 9.96 -7.34 -8.68
CA ILE A 89 11.43 -7.45 -8.72
C ILE A 89 11.96 -8.34 -7.60
N LEU A 90 11.49 -8.15 -6.37
CA LEU A 90 11.98 -8.88 -5.18
C LEU A 90 11.25 -10.20 -4.94
N GLY A 91 10.13 -10.43 -5.62
CA GLY A 91 9.30 -11.61 -5.45
C GLY A 91 8.19 -11.40 -4.42
N ASP A 92 7.35 -12.43 -4.28
CA ASP A 92 6.21 -12.43 -3.35
C ASP A 92 6.67 -12.07 -1.95
N VAL A 93 5.97 -11.15 -1.30
CA VAL A 93 6.28 -10.67 0.06
C VAL A 93 6.41 -11.83 1.05
N LYS A 94 5.60 -12.89 0.88
CA LYS A 94 5.67 -14.09 1.72
C LYS A 94 7.03 -14.79 1.65
N THR A 95 7.79 -14.58 0.58
CA THR A 95 9.10 -15.22 0.36
C THR A 95 10.26 -14.35 0.83
N TRP A 96 10.01 -13.14 1.27
CA TRP A 96 11.08 -12.26 1.73
C TRP A 96 11.72 -12.82 2.99
N PRO A 97 13.05 -12.92 3.04
CA PRO A 97 13.75 -13.46 4.22
C PRO A 97 13.71 -12.51 5.41
N GLU A 98 13.43 -11.23 5.17
CA GLU A 98 13.38 -10.19 6.19
C GLU A 98 12.48 -9.06 5.72
N PRO A 99 11.99 -8.19 6.62
CA PRO A 99 11.29 -6.99 6.21
C PRO A 99 12.15 -6.12 5.29
N VAL A 100 11.52 -5.53 4.29
CA VAL A 100 12.23 -4.70 3.31
C VAL A 100 12.07 -3.23 3.67
N ALA A 101 13.19 -2.56 3.88
CA ALA A 101 13.22 -1.15 4.22
C ALA A 101 13.04 -0.30 2.95
N VAL A 102 12.06 0.59 2.97
CA VAL A 102 11.83 1.56 1.90
C VAL A 102 11.83 2.97 2.48
N LYS A 103 12.36 3.89 1.71
CA LYS A 103 12.35 5.31 2.05
C LYS A 103 11.14 5.97 1.39
N VAL A 104 10.36 6.66 2.20
CA VAL A 104 9.19 7.41 1.71
C VAL A 104 9.58 8.86 1.52
N GLY A 105 9.41 9.35 0.31
CA GLY A 105 9.79 10.72 -0.03
C GLY A 105 8.65 11.44 -0.75
N THR A 106 8.99 12.60 -1.27
CA THR A 106 8.09 13.39 -2.11
C THR A 106 8.78 13.76 -3.40
N ALA A 107 8.01 13.91 -4.45
CA ALA A 107 8.45 14.47 -5.72
C ALA A 107 7.41 15.47 -6.20
N LYS A 108 7.82 16.36 -7.09
CA LYS A 108 6.91 17.31 -7.71
C LYS A 108 6.67 16.92 -9.17
N SER A 109 5.40 16.93 -9.57
CA SER A 109 5.06 16.79 -10.98
C SER A 109 5.45 18.04 -11.75
N GLY A 110 5.45 17.95 -13.08
CA GLY A 110 5.70 19.12 -13.96
C GLY A 110 4.72 20.28 -13.75
N ARG A 111 3.61 20.04 -13.06
CA ARG A 111 2.61 21.06 -12.69
C ARG A 111 2.77 21.56 -11.25
N GLY A 112 3.86 21.19 -10.57
CA GLY A 112 4.13 21.63 -9.21
C GLY A 112 3.36 20.89 -8.11
N ARG A 113 2.60 19.84 -8.42
CA ARG A 113 1.91 19.03 -7.42
C ARG A 113 2.89 18.08 -6.73
N GLU A 114 2.82 18.03 -5.42
CA GLU A 114 3.58 17.05 -4.65
C GLU A 114 2.87 15.70 -4.66
N TYR A 115 3.65 14.64 -4.78
CA TYR A 115 3.16 13.27 -4.64
C TYR A 115 4.17 12.44 -3.84
N THR A 116 3.65 11.42 -3.16
CA THR A 116 4.46 10.52 -2.35
C THR A 116 5.16 9.50 -3.23
N THR A 117 6.44 9.27 -2.95
CA THR A 117 7.27 8.29 -3.67
C THR A 117 7.85 7.27 -2.71
N VAL A 118 8.26 6.12 -3.25
CA VAL A 118 8.88 5.04 -2.50
C VAL A 118 10.13 4.60 -3.23
N ALA A 119 11.22 4.43 -2.48
CA ALA A 119 12.47 3.89 -3.00
C ALA A 119 13.07 2.94 -1.96
N LEU A 120 13.91 2.01 -2.39
CA LEU A 120 14.66 1.18 -1.44
C LEU A 120 15.58 2.05 -0.59
N ALA A 121 15.60 1.76 0.69
CA ALA A 121 16.48 2.46 1.61
C ALA A 121 17.92 1.97 1.50
#